data_191dd7bdfda058eb3cc967f399176c50
#
_entry.id   191dd7bdfda058eb3cc967f399176c50
#
_cell.length_a   1.000
_cell.length_b   1.000
_cell.length_c   1.000
_cell.angle_alpha   90.00
_cell.angle_beta   90.00
_cell.angle_gamma   90.00
#
_symmetry.space_group_name_H-M   'P 1'
#
loop_
_entity.id
_entity.type
_entity.pdbx_description
1 polymer ?
#
loop_
_entity_poly.entity_id
_entity_poly.type
_entity_poly.pdbx_seq_one_letter_code
_entity_poly.pdbx_strand_id
1 'polypeptide(L)'
;LAEYPEHTVALGVGMYAGIKQRDEDLREIVMTDVCPFSLGVASYNDLQDLNPHMATLIQRSSILPARRTERFYTLSPNQRRIRLEIYQGENYYASENLRLGELTVSVPPDEPGKQFASVTFAYDINGILEVTAQSSGGDIRRTVILNPQLNWSEEEIRQALERLNALPDPARSDE
;
A
#
# COMPACT_ATOMS: atom_id res chain seq x y z
N LEU A 1 -22.21 -15.13 22.09
CA LEU A 1 -21.10 -16.07 22.25
C LEU A 1 -21.22 -17.10 21.14
N ALA A 2 -20.15 -17.36 20.38
CA ALA A 2 -20.20 -18.40 19.35
C ALA A 2 -20.38 -19.75 20.00
N GLU A 3 -21.24 -20.57 19.42
CA GLU A 3 -21.60 -21.89 19.95
C GLU A 3 -20.41 -22.86 19.92
N TYR A 4 -19.46 -22.59 18.97
CA TYR A 4 -18.21 -23.34 18.79
C TYR A 4 -17.05 -22.37 18.54
N PRO A 5 -16.45 -21.75 19.56
CA PRO A 5 -15.43 -20.74 19.40
C PRO A 5 -14.17 -21.25 18.67
N GLU A 6 -13.83 -22.55 18.81
CA GLU A 6 -12.70 -23.19 18.13
C GLU A 6 -12.88 -23.30 16.60
N HIS A 7 -14.11 -23.26 16.12
CA HIS A 7 -14.40 -23.33 14.68
C HIS A 7 -14.65 -21.96 14.04
N THR A 8 -14.66 -20.88 14.83
CA THR A 8 -15.02 -19.53 14.36
C THR A 8 -14.17 -19.05 13.19
N VAL A 9 -12.86 -19.33 13.23
CA VAL A 9 -11.93 -18.93 12.16
C VAL A 9 -12.22 -19.71 10.88
N ALA A 10 -12.42 -21.02 10.98
CA ALA A 10 -12.72 -21.87 9.82
C ALA A 10 -14.07 -21.51 9.18
N LEU A 11 -15.08 -21.23 9.98
CA LEU A 11 -16.38 -20.74 9.50
C LEU A 11 -16.26 -19.39 8.80
N GLY A 12 -15.49 -18.44 9.38
CA GLY A 12 -15.24 -17.14 8.77
C GLY A 12 -14.53 -17.25 7.42
N VAL A 13 -13.52 -18.13 7.30
CA VAL A 13 -12.81 -18.39 6.03
C VAL A 13 -13.75 -19.03 5.00
N GLY A 14 -14.60 -19.97 5.42
CA GLY A 14 -15.61 -20.59 4.55
C GLY A 14 -16.61 -19.57 3.99
N MET A 15 -17.15 -18.71 4.86
CA MET A 15 -18.04 -17.61 4.46
C MET A 15 -17.36 -16.64 3.49
N TYR A 16 -16.11 -16.26 3.77
CA TYR A 16 -15.33 -15.38 2.88
C TYR A 16 -15.09 -16.01 1.51
N ALA A 17 -14.79 -17.31 1.45
CA ALA A 17 -14.64 -18.03 0.19
C ALA A 17 -15.96 -18.07 -0.59
N GLY A 18 -17.12 -18.32 0.06
CA GLY A 18 -18.43 -18.28 -0.55
C GLY A 18 -18.78 -16.90 -1.12
N ILE A 19 -18.51 -15.82 -0.38
CA ILE A 19 -18.68 -14.44 -0.87
C ILE A 19 -17.84 -14.19 -2.14
N LYS A 20 -16.57 -14.64 -2.15
CA LYS A 20 -15.70 -14.53 -3.35
C LYS A 20 -16.22 -15.33 -4.54
N GLN A 21 -16.83 -16.49 -4.33
CA GLN A 21 -17.43 -17.33 -5.36
C GLN A 21 -18.81 -16.85 -5.80
N ARG A 22 -19.34 -15.78 -5.19
CA ARG A 22 -20.70 -15.25 -5.41
C ARG A 22 -21.80 -16.28 -5.16
N ASP A 23 -21.64 -17.04 -4.09
CA ASP A 23 -22.64 -18.00 -3.64
C ASP A 23 -23.99 -17.31 -3.42
N GLU A 24 -25.08 -17.94 -3.90
CA GLU A 24 -26.42 -17.34 -3.87
C GLU A 24 -26.94 -17.16 -2.44
N ASP A 25 -26.59 -18.05 -1.53
CA ASP A 25 -26.99 -18.00 -0.14
C ASP A 25 -26.30 -16.89 0.66
N LEU A 26 -25.18 -16.33 0.13
CA LEU A 26 -24.40 -15.28 0.76
C LEU A 26 -24.49 -13.92 0.04
N ARG A 27 -25.42 -13.75 -0.91
CA ARG A 27 -25.58 -12.52 -1.71
C ARG A 27 -25.91 -11.28 -0.90
N GLU A 28 -26.54 -11.44 0.24
CA GLU A 28 -26.91 -10.32 1.12
C GLU A 28 -25.74 -9.84 2.00
N ILE A 29 -24.65 -10.61 2.07
CA ILE A 29 -23.48 -10.25 2.87
C ILE A 29 -22.53 -9.41 2.01
N VAL A 30 -22.45 -8.12 2.32
CA VAL A 30 -21.48 -7.21 1.72
C VAL A 30 -20.30 -7.06 2.66
N MET A 31 -19.13 -7.54 2.23
CA MET A 31 -17.86 -7.27 2.92
C MET A 31 -17.12 -6.15 2.21
N THR A 32 -16.92 -5.05 2.92
CA THR A 32 -16.19 -3.88 2.41
C THR A 32 -14.87 -3.78 3.14
N ASP A 33 -13.78 -3.88 2.39
CA ASP A 33 -12.44 -3.68 2.91
C ASP A 33 -12.07 -2.19 2.93
N VAL A 34 -11.29 -1.79 3.91
CA VAL A 34 -10.85 -0.39 4.06
C VAL A 34 -9.34 -0.31 4.25
N CYS A 35 -8.75 0.81 3.82
CA CYS A 35 -7.34 1.09 4.01
C CYS A 35 -7.03 1.20 5.52
N PRO A 36 -6.14 0.37 6.09
CA PRO A 36 -5.88 0.35 7.53
C PRO A 36 -5.07 1.57 8.01
N PHE A 37 -4.30 2.21 7.13
CA PHE A 37 -3.45 3.36 7.41
C PHE A 37 -3.50 4.38 6.29
N SER A 38 -3.22 5.65 6.62
CA SER A 38 -3.03 6.67 5.59
C SER A 38 -1.75 6.44 4.79
N LEU A 39 -1.81 6.69 3.50
CA LEU A 39 -0.72 6.53 2.54
C LEU A 39 -0.46 7.87 1.86
N GLY A 40 0.81 8.27 1.78
CA GLY A 40 1.16 9.57 1.24
C GLY A 40 2.63 9.68 0.84
N VAL A 41 3.03 10.89 0.50
CA VAL A 41 4.42 11.24 0.16
C VAL A 41 4.92 12.40 1.01
N ALA A 42 6.24 12.47 1.20
CA ALA A 42 6.86 13.64 1.81
C ALA A 42 6.67 14.87 0.91
N SER A 43 6.12 15.93 1.47
CA SER A 43 5.89 17.20 0.80
C SER A 43 6.66 18.31 1.51
N TYR A 44 7.43 19.05 0.75
CA TYR A 44 8.29 20.14 1.21
C TYR A 44 7.59 21.47 0.91
N ASN A 45 7.55 22.37 1.89
CA ASN A 45 7.01 23.72 1.70
C ASN A 45 8.02 24.63 0.98
N ASP A 46 9.30 24.44 1.26
CA ASP A 46 10.40 25.13 0.62
C ASP A 46 11.68 24.27 0.65
N LEU A 47 12.79 24.82 0.09
CA LEU A 47 14.09 24.14 0.02
C LEU A 47 14.80 24.01 1.37
N GLN A 48 14.42 24.78 2.37
CA GLN A 48 15.00 24.78 3.70
C GLN A 48 14.20 23.92 4.68
N ASP A 49 13.09 23.35 4.24
CA ASP A 49 12.25 22.46 5.04
C ASP A 49 13.02 21.17 5.35
N LEU A 50 13.53 21.09 6.57
CA LEU A 50 14.30 19.94 7.08
C LEU A 50 13.39 18.81 7.57
N ASN A 51 12.10 19.07 7.75
CA ASN A 51 11.14 18.10 8.26
C ASN A 51 9.82 18.17 7.50
N PRO A 52 9.79 17.62 6.27
CA PRO A 52 8.63 17.69 5.39
C PRO A 52 7.41 17.05 6.03
N HIS A 53 6.24 17.61 5.74
CA HIS A 53 4.99 17.01 6.15
C HIS A 53 4.57 15.85 5.23
N MET A 54 3.74 14.96 5.71
CA MET A 54 3.15 13.88 4.90
C MET A 54 1.91 14.41 4.17
N ALA A 55 2.03 14.57 2.85
CA ALA A 55 0.87 14.82 1.99
C ALA A 55 0.13 13.49 1.76
N THR A 56 -1.03 13.35 2.41
CA THR A 56 -1.82 12.12 2.38
C THR A 56 -2.64 12.03 1.10
N LEU A 57 -2.45 10.97 0.31
CA LEU A 57 -3.21 10.68 -0.90
C LEU A 57 -4.40 9.75 -0.61
N ILE A 58 -4.18 8.65 0.09
CA ILE A 58 -5.23 7.73 0.52
C ILE A 58 -5.33 7.79 2.03
N GLN A 59 -6.47 8.20 2.54
CA GLN A 59 -6.71 8.30 3.99
C GLN A 59 -7.03 6.93 4.58
N ARG A 60 -6.68 6.75 5.84
CA ARG A 60 -7.17 5.64 6.67
C ARG A 60 -8.69 5.52 6.56
N SER A 61 -9.20 4.30 6.57
CA SER A 61 -10.62 3.96 6.42
C SER A 61 -11.23 4.29 5.05
N SER A 62 -10.42 4.67 4.04
CA SER A 62 -10.90 4.73 2.65
C SER A 62 -11.31 3.34 2.18
N ILE A 63 -12.47 3.26 1.51
CA ILE A 63 -13.00 2.01 0.93
C ILE A 63 -12.07 1.52 -0.18
N LEU A 64 -11.77 0.23 -0.20
CA LEU A 64 -10.94 -0.42 -1.22
C LEU A 64 -11.79 -1.03 -2.35
N PRO A 65 -11.28 -1.05 -3.58
CA PRO A 65 -10.01 -0.47 -4.03
C PRO A 65 -10.04 1.06 -4.09
N ALA A 66 -8.93 1.70 -3.71
CA ALA A 66 -8.80 3.15 -3.69
C ALA A 66 -7.76 3.63 -4.69
N ARG A 67 -8.06 4.72 -5.44
CA ARG A 67 -7.13 5.36 -6.35
C ARG A 67 -7.19 6.87 -6.16
N ARG A 68 -6.01 7.52 -6.01
CA ARG A 68 -5.87 8.97 -5.85
C ARG A 68 -4.65 9.46 -6.62
N THR A 69 -4.76 10.66 -7.16
CA THR A 69 -3.68 11.32 -7.91
C THR A 69 -3.50 12.73 -7.37
N GLU A 70 -2.24 13.10 -7.11
CA GLU A 70 -1.83 14.42 -6.63
C GLU A 70 -0.65 14.92 -7.48
N ARG A 71 -0.46 16.26 -7.55
CA ARG A 71 0.65 16.89 -8.26
C ARG A 71 1.64 17.51 -7.30
N PHE A 72 2.91 17.20 -7.50
CA PHE A 72 4.03 17.75 -6.73
C PHE A 72 4.91 18.57 -7.66
N TYR A 73 5.18 19.80 -7.28
CA TYR A 73 5.84 20.78 -8.12
C TYR A 73 7.32 20.92 -7.77
N THR A 74 8.11 21.43 -8.73
CA THR A 74 9.50 21.80 -8.51
C THR A 74 9.61 22.98 -7.56
N LEU A 75 10.62 22.95 -6.67
CA LEU A 75 10.89 23.99 -5.67
C LEU A 75 12.10 24.87 -6.01
N SER A 76 12.99 24.33 -6.85
CA SER A 76 14.25 25.00 -7.22
C SER A 76 14.27 25.44 -8.68
N PRO A 77 14.95 26.55 -9.01
CA PRO A 77 15.21 26.90 -10.40
C PRO A 77 16.09 25.82 -11.05
N ASN A 78 15.76 25.47 -12.29
CA ASN A 78 16.44 24.45 -13.08
C ASN A 78 16.49 23.06 -12.41
N GLN A 79 15.56 22.75 -11.54
CA GLN A 79 15.42 21.41 -10.95
C GLN A 79 15.15 20.39 -12.05
N ARG A 80 15.92 19.30 -12.05
CA ARG A 80 15.86 18.25 -13.10
C ARG A 80 15.25 16.93 -12.63
N ARG A 81 14.98 16.81 -11.33
CA ARG A 81 14.43 15.59 -10.73
C ARG A 81 13.45 15.95 -9.60
N ILE A 82 12.39 15.19 -9.50
CA ILE A 82 11.51 15.20 -8.35
C ILE A 82 11.63 13.83 -7.67
N ARG A 83 12.08 13.84 -6.41
CA ARG A 83 12.16 12.67 -5.55
C ARG A 83 10.90 12.60 -4.70
N LEU A 84 10.26 11.45 -4.71
CA LEU A 84 9.00 11.17 -4.05
C LEU A 84 9.26 10.06 -3.04
N GLU A 85 9.27 10.38 -1.76
CA GLU A 85 9.41 9.42 -0.68
C GLU A 85 8.02 9.02 -0.18
N ILE A 86 7.74 7.71 -0.17
CA ILE A 86 6.43 7.14 0.09
C ILE A 86 6.37 6.69 1.54
N TYR A 87 5.30 7.08 2.23
CA TYR A 87 5.10 6.84 3.65
C TYR A 87 3.71 6.27 3.96
N GLN A 88 3.65 5.57 5.10
CA GLN A 88 2.44 5.03 5.69
C GLN A 88 2.37 5.46 7.15
N GLY A 89 1.26 6.02 7.59
CA GLY A 89 1.02 6.41 8.99
C GLY A 89 0.11 7.61 9.13
N GLU A 90 -0.03 8.08 10.37
CA GLU A 90 -0.97 9.13 10.74
C GLU A 90 -0.28 10.40 11.27
N ASN A 91 1.05 10.39 11.38
CA ASN A 91 1.79 11.54 11.91
C ASN A 91 1.91 12.64 10.85
N TYR A 92 1.90 13.87 11.30
CA TYR A 92 2.02 15.05 10.43
C TYR A 92 3.36 15.08 9.69
N TYR A 93 4.46 14.84 10.40
CA TYR A 93 5.78 14.81 9.79
C TYR A 93 6.07 13.48 9.11
N ALA A 94 6.57 13.54 7.88
CA ALA A 94 6.87 12.34 7.09
C ALA A 94 7.86 11.41 7.81
N SER A 95 8.88 11.97 8.47
CA SER A 95 9.93 11.24 9.20
C SER A 95 9.41 10.40 10.38
N GLU A 96 8.23 10.71 10.90
CA GLU A 96 7.59 10.00 12.02
C GLU A 96 6.69 8.85 11.56
N ASN A 97 6.58 8.65 10.25
CA ASN A 97 5.79 7.59 9.63
C ASN A 97 6.69 6.48 9.07
N LEU A 98 6.10 5.34 8.77
CA LEU A 98 6.81 4.21 8.17
C LEU A 98 7.14 4.53 6.71
N ARG A 99 8.43 4.59 6.38
CA ARG A 99 8.89 4.75 5.01
C ARG A 99 8.73 3.44 4.24
N LEU A 100 7.98 3.48 3.13
CA LEU A 100 7.70 2.32 2.29
C LEU A 100 8.64 2.22 1.08
N GLY A 101 9.12 3.36 0.58
CA GLY A 101 10.00 3.40 -0.61
C GLY A 101 10.18 4.79 -1.17
N GLU A 102 10.78 4.86 -2.35
CA GLU A 102 10.97 6.11 -3.08
C GLU A 102 10.87 5.92 -4.60
N LEU A 103 10.47 6.97 -5.29
CA LEU A 103 10.52 7.10 -6.74
C LEU A 103 11.19 8.41 -7.12
N THR A 104 11.94 8.41 -8.21
CA THR A 104 12.51 9.63 -8.79
C THR A 104 12.13 9.73 -10.25
N VAL A 105 11.55 10.86 -10.65
CA VAL A 105 11.22 11.19 -12.04
C VAL A 105 12.04 12.37 -12.52
N SER A 106 12.40 12.36 -13.80
CA SER A 106 13.08 13.45 -14.45
C SER A 106 12.09 14.50 -14.94
N VAL A 107 12.43 15.78 -14.75
CA VAL A 107 11.63 16.92 -15.23
C VAL A 107 12.51 17.84 -16.07
N PRO A 108 11.95 18.55 -17.07
CA PRO A 108 12.67 19.60 -17.76
C PRO A 108 13.12 20.70 -16.79
N PRO A 109 14.31 21.31 -17.00
CA PRO A 109 14.73 22.45 -16.18
C PRO A 109 13.83 23.66 -16.48
N ASP A 110 13.36 24.32 -15.42
CA ASP A 110 12.45 25.49 -15.54
C ASP A 110 12.49 26.30 -14.23
N GLU A 111 11.68 27.34 -14.17
CA GLU A 111 11.43 28.11 -12.95
C GLU A 111 10.73 27.24 -11.87
N PRO A 112 10.86 27.58 -10.58
CA PRO A 112 10.15 26.90 -9.52
C PRO A 112 8.64 26.90 -9.75
N GLY A 113 7.99 25.76 -9.49
CA GLY A 113 6.53 25.59 -9.63
C GLY A 113 6.02 25.40 -11.08
N LYS A 114 6.87 25.49 -12.10
CA LYS A 114 6.46 25.29 -13.50
C LYS A 114 6.39 23.83 -13.91
N GLN A 115 7.27 23.01 -13.38
CA GLN A 115 7.32 21.58 -13.66
C GLN A 115 6.74 20.78 -12.49
N PHE A 116 6.18 19.61 -12.79
CA PHE A 116 5.52 18.77 -11.79
C PHE A 116 5.68 17.28 -12.06
N ALA A 117 5.40 16.50 -11.03
CA ALA A 117 5.13 15.07 -11.12
C ALA A 117 3.70 14.78 -10.66
N SER A 118 2.90 14.13 -11.49
CA SER A 118 1.60 13.55 -11.11
C SER A 118 1.84 12.20 -10.48
N VAL A 119 1.51 12.06 -9.20
CA VAL A 119 1.69 10.82 -8.42
C VAL A 119 0.34 10.17 -8.22
N THR A 120 0.21 8.95 -8.67
CA THR A 120 -1.01 8.14 -8.51
C THR A 120 -0.73 6.99 -7.57
N PHE A 121 -1.51 6.88 -6.52
CA PHE A 121 -1.59 5.73 -5.64
C PHE A 121 -2.80 4.90 -6.02
N ALA A 122 -2.62 3.61 -6.23
CA ALA A 122 -3.68 2.63 -6.40
C ALA A 122 -3.47 1.51 -5.37
N TYR A 123 -4.41 1.39 -4.43
CA TYR A 123 -4.37 0.39 -3.36
C TYR A 123 -5.51 -0.59 -3.55
N ASP A 124 -5.18 -1.86 -3.70
CA ASP A 124 -6.15 -2.91 -3.99
C ASP A 124 -6.65 -3.63 -2.73
N ILE A 125 -7.64 -4.51 -2.92
CA ILE A 125 -8.22 -5.33 -1.84
C ILE A 125 -7.26 -6.40 -1.29
N ASN A 126 -6.13 -6.65 -1.96
CA ASN A 126 -5.11 -7.61 -1.50
C ASN A 126 -4.00 -6.91 -0.68
N GLY A 127 -4.14 -5.60 -0.43
CA GLY A 127 -3.13 -4.83 0.29
C GLY A 127 -1.90 -4.47 -0.56
N ILE A 128 -2.03 -4.48 -1.89
CA ILE A 128 -0.97 -4.11 -2.81
C ILE A 128 -1.10 -2.63 -3.14
N LEU A 129 -0.05 -1.86 -2.85
CA LEU A 129 0.07 -0.46 -3.23
C LEU A 129 0.90 -0.33 -4.51
N GLU A 130 0.27 0.13 -5.57
CA GLU A 130 0.94 0.56 -6.78
C GLU A 130 1.10 2.07 -6.76
N VAL A 131 2.32 2.55 -6.95
CA VAL A 131 2.63 3.97 -7.07
C VAL A 131 3.20 4.25 -8.45
N THR A 132 2.52 5.12 -9.19
CA THR A 132 2.97 5.62 -10.50
C THR A 132 3.24 7.10 -10.41
N ALA A 133 4.42 7.53 -10.83
CA ALA A 133 4.79 8.93 -10.97
C ALA A 133 5.02 9.25 -12.44
N GLN A 134 4.32 10.27 -12.94
CA GLN A 134 4.47 10.79 -14.31
C GLN A 134 4.88 12.25 -14.26
N SER A 135 6.02 12.57 -14.86
CA SER A 135 6.50 13.94 -14.93
C SER A 135 5.85 14.73 -16.07
N SER A 136 5.87 16.06 -15.96
CA SER A 136 5.50 17.00 -17.04
C SER A 136 6.32 16.80 -18.31
N GLY A 137 7.56 16.30 -18.19
CA GLY A 137 8.45 15.96 -19.31
C GLY A 137 8.20 14.59 -19.94
N GLY A 138 7.21 13.83 -19.46
CA GLY A 138 6.85 12.52 -20.00
C GLY A 138 7.59 11.34 -19.40
N ASP A 139 8.54 11.53 -18.45
CA ASP A 139 9.16 10.41 -17.72
C ASP A 139 8.13 9.75 -16.81
N ILE A 140 8.02 8.42 -16.89
CA ILE A 140 7.07 7.63 -16.11
C ILE A 140 7.86 6.61 -15.29
N ARG A 141 7.62 6.60 -13.99
CA ARG A 141 8.14 5.60 -13.06
C ARG A 141 7.01 4.93 -12.31
N ARG A 142 7.14 3.65 -12.10
CA ARG A 142 6.18 2.83 -11.38
C ARG A 142 6.90 1.93 -10.38
N THR A 143 6.35 1.82 -9.20
CA THR A 143 6.76 0.82 -8.20
C THR A 143 5.54 0.13 -7.64
N VAL A 144 5.72 -1.13 -7.25
CA VAL A 144 4.70 -1.90 -6.54
C VAL A 144 5.26 -2.16 -5.15
N ILE A 145 4.52 -1.75 -4.14
CA ILE A 145 4.88 -1.93 -2.74
C ILE A 145 3.93 -2.99 -2.19
N LEU A 146 4.47 -4.14 -1.89
CA LEU A 146 3.78 -5.16 -1.11
C LEU A 146 3.86 -4.74 0.35
N ASN A 147 2.85 -5.12 1.15
CA ASN A 147 2.90 -4.86 2.58
C ASN A 147 4.24 -5.39 3.15
N PRO A 148 5.06 -4.53 3.82
CA PRO A 148 6.36 -4.97 4.33
C PRO A 148 6.28 -6.17 5.28
N GLN A 149 5.12 -6.36 5.95
CA GLN A 149 4.86 -7.52 6.81
C GLN A 149 4.60 -8.82 6.02
N LEU A 150 4.39 -8.71 4.70
CA LEU A 150 4.20 -9.85 3.78
C LEU A 150 5.41 -10.09 2.88
N ASN A 151 6.44 -9.25 2.94
CA ASN A 151 7.69 -9.45 2.22
C ASN A 151 8.57 -10.48 2.94
N TRP A 152 8.19 -11.71 2.83
CA TRP A 152 9.05 -12.82 3.21
C TRP A 152 10.12 -12.98 2.13
N SER A 153 11.38 -13.07 2.54
CA SER A 153 12.46 -13.45 1.65
C SER A 153 12.22 -14.88 1.14
N GLU A 154 12.80 -15.24 -0.01
CA GLU A 154 12.71 -16.62 -0.53
C GLU A 154 13.16 -17.64 0.52
N GLU A 155 14.14 -17.29 1.33
CA GLU A 155 14.64 -18.13 2.41
C GLU A 155 13.62 -18.31 3.55
N GLU A 156 12.94 -17.26 3.97
CA GLU A 156 11.86 -17.32 4.96
C GLU A 156 10.66 -18.12 4.46
N ILE A 157 10.29 -17.96 3.18
CA ILE A 157 9.24 -18.77 2.54
C ILE A 157 9.62 -20.24 2.55
N ARG A 158 10.87 -20.58 2.17
CA ARG A 158 11.36 -21.95 2.18
C ARG A 158 11.32 -22.57 3.58
N GLN A 159 11.81 -21.85 4.60
CA GLN A 159 11.79 -22.32 5.98
C GLN A 159 10.36 -22.48 6.51
N ALA A 160 9.44 -21.59 6.14
CA ALA A 160 8.03 -21.71 6.52
C ALA A 160 7.36 -22.93 5.86
N LEU A 161 7.67 -23.20 4.58
CA LEU A 161 7.20 -24.40 3.88
C LEU A 161 7.77 -25.69 4.48
N GLU A 162 9.04 -25.72 4.84
CA GLU A 162 9.65 -26.86 5.52
C GLU A 162 8.98 -27.14 6.87
N ARG A 163 8.70 -26.08 7.66
CA ARG A 163 7.97 -26.22 8.93
C ARG A 163 6.54 -26.71 8.73
N LEU A 164 5.85 -26.21 7.71
CA LEU A 164 4.48 -26.63 7.39
C LEU A 164 4.44 -28.11 6.99
N ASN A 165 5.40 -28.57 6.17
CA ASN A 165 5.50 -29.95 5.74
C ASN A 165 5.95 -30.92 6.87
N ALA A 166 6.58 -30.39 7.92
CA ALA A 166 6.98 -31.17 9.11
C ALA A 166 5.85 -31.32 10.13
N LEU A 167 4.72 -30.60 9.97
CA LEU A 167 3.56 -30.80 10.83
C LEU A 167 2.89 -32.14 10.53
N PRO A 168 2.46 -32.89 11.55
CA PRO A 168 1.70 -34.11 11.35
C PRO A 168 0.39 -33.79 10.61
N ASP A 169 0.08 -34.62 9.63
CA ASP A 169 -1.17 -34.51 8.88
C ASP A 169 -2.36 -34.74 9.83
N PRO A 170 -3.21 -33.71 10.08
CA PRO A 170 -4.35 -33.85 10.99
C PRO A 170 -5.38 -34.89 10.54
N ALA A 171 -5.34 -35.31 9.25
CA ALA A 171 -6.20 -36.37 8.72
C ALA A 171 -5.71 -37.80 9.01
N ARG A 172 -4.51 -37.97 9.64
CA ARG A 172 -3.91 -39.28 9.96
C ARG A 172 -4.00 -39.69 11.45
N SER A 173 -4.72 -38.92 12.27
CA SER A 173 -4.81 -39.16 13.70
C SER A 173 -5.99 -40.06 14.16
N ASP A 174 -6.75 -40.63 13.21
CA ASP A 174 -7.86 -41.55 13.53
C ASP A 174 -7.66 -42.92 12.85
N GLU A 175 -6.59 -43.66 13.23
CA GLU A 175 -6.51 -45.12 13.11
C GLU A 175 -5.95 -45.73 14.41
#